data_0deb9db8863f11f785b441a3b4f70f6a
#
_entry.id   0deb9db8863f11f785b441a3b4f70f6a
#
_cell.length_a   1.000
_cell.length_b   1.000
_cell.length_c   1.000
_cell.angle_alpha   90.00
_cell.angle_beta   90.00
_cell.angle_gamma   90.00
#
_symmetry.space_group_name_H-M   'P 1'
#
loop_
_entity.id
_entity.type
_entity.pdbx_description
1 polymer ?
#
loop_
_entity_poly.entity_id
_entity_poly.type
_entity_poly.pdbx_seq_one_letter_code
_entity_poly.pdbx_strand_id
1 'polypeptide(L)'
;MSATQSTPIAHKEAYELWSRLEAEFERYHSAIGYIPIDQTRIQDDLRRYLCLRCAGFLERLVHECVLRYLEEKSSGPALEFAKSFYRTTPNLNAESFAKLMARFGDDHAARFGVFLTVTLRDSLNDLSAIRNPIAHGDTAGGQKLDPERYRRLCKAVYEWLVGDFLKPVGVSVVS
;
A
#
# COMPACT_ATOMS: atom_id res chain seq x y z
N MET A 1 -22.00 -20.13 21.68
CA MET A 1 -21.99 -18.66 21.86
C MET A 1 -20.73 -18.17 21.14
N SER A 2 -20.90 -17.72 19.89
CA SER A 2 -19.80 -17.25 19.07
C SER A 2 -19.46 -15.82 19.49
N ALA A 3 -18.27 -15.61 20.03
CA ALA A 3 -17.73 -14.29 20.29
C ALA A 3 -17.49 -13.58 18.95
N THR A 4 -18.32 -12.62 18.64
CA THR A 4 -18.11 -11.68 17.54
C THR A 4 -16.89 -10.83 17.93
N GLN A 5 -15.71 -11.21 17.45
CA GLN A 5 -14.52 -10.35 17.57
C GLN A 5 -14.81 -9.08 16.75
N SER A 6 -15.09 -7.99 17.45
CA SER A 6 -15.15 -6.67 16.84
C SER A 6 -13.76 -6.35 16.29
N THR A 7 -13.64 -6.32 14.97
CA THR A 7 -12.41 -5.87 14.29
C THR A 7 -12.04 -4.48 14.83
N PRO A 8 -10.83 -4.27 15.33
CA PRO A 8 -10.44 -2.95 15.86
C PRO A 8 -10.64 -1.87 14.80
N ILE A 9 -11.06 -0.67 15.21
CA ILE A 9 -11.38 0.47 14.32
C ILE A 9 -10.22 0.78 13.35
N ALA A 10 -8.99 0.58 13.78
CA ALA A 10 -7.78 0.74 12.97
C ALA A 10 -7.76 -0.10 11.68
N HIS A 11 -8.40 -1.26 11.71
CA HIS A 11 -8.45 -2.15 10.56
C HIS A 11 -9.57 -1.76 9.59
N LYS A 12 -10.57 -0.99 10.03
CA LYS A 12 -11.73 -0.64 9.21
C LYS A 12 -11.34 0.24 8.01
N GLU A 13 -10.57 1.30 8.24
CA GLU A 13 -10.16 2.23 7.16
C GLU A 13 -9.25 1.52 6.15
N ALA A 14 -8.28 0.75 6.63
CA ALA A 14 -7.42 -0.06 5.76
C ALA A 14 -8.21 -1.10 4.96
N TYR A 15 -9.19 -1.75 5.58
CA TYR A 15 -10.09 -2.69 4.93
C TYR A 15 -10.97 -2.00 3.87
N GLU A 16 -11.52 -0.83 4.16
CA GLU A 16 -12.33 -0.06 3.20
C GLU A 16 -11.50 0.36 1.98
N LEU A 17 -10.24 0.79 2.19
CA LEU A 17 -9.33 1.10 1.09
C LEU A 17 -9.07 -0.12 0.22
N TRP A 18 -8.78 -1.27 0.84
CA TRP A 18 -8.58 -2.52 0.11
C TRP A 18 -9.82 -2.95 -0.66
N SER A 19 -10.99 -2.95 -0.02
CA SER A 19 -12.26 -3.33 -0.66
C SER A 19 -12.61 -2.46 -1.87
N ARG A 20 -12.31 -1.15 -1.81
CA ARG A 20 -12.49 -0.23 -2.94
C ARG A 20 -11.57 -0.57 -4.10
N LEU A 21 -10.30 -0.87 -3.82
CA LEU A 21 -9.35 -1.27 -4.86
C LEU A 21 -9.79 -2.57 -5.54
N GLU A 22 -10.20 -3.58 -4.78
CA GLU A 22 -10.72 -4.86 -5.30
C GLU A 22 -11.94 -4.64 -6.19
N ALA A 23 -12.92 -3.86 -5.74
CA ALA A 23 -14.11 -3.54 -6.53
C ALA A 23 -13.78 -2.79 -7.83
N GLU A 24 -12.75 -1.95 -7.83
CA GLU A 24 -12.26 -1.31 -9.06
C GLU A 24 -11.62 -2.35 -10.00
N PHE A 25 -10.78 -3.22 -9.50
CA PHE A 25 -10.18 -4.29 -10.30
C PHE A 25 -11.24 -5.17 -10.95
N GLU A 26 -12.24 -5.61 -10.21
CA GLU A 26 -13.34 -6.41 -10.74
C GLU A 26 -14.07 -5.70 -11.88
N ARG A 27 -14.42 -4.40 -11.70
CA ARG A 27 -15.11 -3.62 -12.73
C ARG A 27 -14.29 -3.48 -14.01
N TYR A 28 -12.99 -3.13 -13.87
CA TYR A 28 -12.13 -2.90 -15.03
C TYR A 28 -11.73 -4.20 -15.72
N HIS A 29 -11.53 -5.26 -14.96
CA HIS A 29 -11.27 -6.59 -15.53
C HIS A 29 -12.44 -7.06 -16.39
N SER A 30 -13.66 -6.89 -15.88
CA SER A 30 -14.87 -7.15 -16.64
C SER A 30 -14.97 -6.25 -17.88
N ALA A 31 -14.70 -4.94 -17.74
CA ALA A 31 -14.77 -3.99 -18.86
C ALA A 31 -13.77 -4.33 -19.98
N ILE A 32 -12.54 -4.71 -19.63
CA ILE A 32 -11.51 -5.11 -20.62
C ILE A 32 -11.99 -6.29 -21.48
N GLY A 33 -12.73 -7.24 -20.87
CA GLY A 33 -13.30 -8.38 -21.59
C GLY A 33 -14.30 -8.04 -22.68
N TYR A 34 -14.92 -6.85 -22.62
CA TYR A 34 -15.87 -6.35 -23.65
C TYR A 34 -15.21 -5.47 -24.71
N ILE A 35 -13.95 -5.08 -24.53
CA ILE A 35 -13.23 -4.26 -25.51
C ILE A 35 -12.73 -5.15 -26.64
N PRO A 36 -13.04 -4.81 -27.90
CA PRO A 36 -12.54 -5.52 -29.05
C PRO A 36 -11.00 -5.64 -29.03
N ILE A 37 -10.48 -6.79 -29.49
CA ILE A 37 -9.05 -7.12 -29.39
C ILE A 37 -8.16 -6.18 -30.22
N ASP A 38 -8.72 -5.52 -31.22
CA ASP A 38 -8.05 -4.52 -32.06
C ASP A 38 -7.96 -3.14 -31.39
N GLN A 39 -8.73 -2.89 -30.33
CA GLN A 39 -8.71 -1.63 -29.58
C GLN A 39 -7.67 -1.66 -28.44
N THR A 40 -6.44 -1.98 -28.76
CA THR A 40 -5.32 -2.16 -27.80
C THR A 40 -5.04 -0.88 -26.99
N ARG A 41 -5.23 0.30 -27.58
CA ARG A 41 -5.03 1.58 -26.89
C ARG A 41 -5.96 1.74 -25.70
N ILE A 42 -7.23 1.42 -25.84
CA ILE A 42 -8.20 1.51 -24.73
C ILE A 42 -7.85 0.51 -23.63
N GLN A 43 -7.47 -0.70 -24.01
CA GLN A 43 -7.01 -1.71 -23.03
C GLN A 43 -5.77 -1.23 -22.27
N ASP A 44 -4.81 -0.59 -22.95
CA ASP A 44 -3.60 -0.07 -22.32
C ASP A 44 -3.88 1.11 -21.41
N ASP A 45 -4.81 1.99 -21.77
CA ASP A 45 -5.25 3.11 -20.91
C ASP A 45 -5.91 2.61 -19.63
N LEU A 46 -6.73 1.55 -19.71
CA LEU A 46 -7.31 0.91 -18.52
C LEU A 46 -6.24 0.25 -17.65
N ARG A 47 -5.24 -0.41 -18.24
CA ARG A 47 -4.11 -0.99 -17.50
C ARG A 47 -3.30 0.11 -16.80
N ARG A 48 -3.02 1.22 -17.47
CA ARG A 48 -2.36 2.40 -16.88
C ARG A 48 -3.14 2.94 -15.70
N TYR A 49 -4.45 3.11 -15.88
CA TYR A 49 -5.31 3.55 -14.81
C TYR A 49 -5.22 2.64 -13.58
N LEU A 50 -5.31 1.32 -13.75
CA LEU A 50 -5.18 0.36 -12.64
C LEU A 50 -3.82 0.42 -11.96
N CYS A 51 -2.73 0.61 -12.71
CA CYS A 51 -1.40 0.82 -12.12
C CYS A 51 -1.36 2.08 -11.25
N LEU A 52 -1.92 3.21 -11.72
CA LEU A 52 -2.04 4.43 -10.93
C LEU A 52 -2.88 4.24 -9.67
N ARG A 53 -3.96 3.47 -9.76
CA ARG A 53 -4.81 3.15 -8.61
C ARG A 53 -4.06 2.33 -7.56
N CYS A 54 -3.23 1.37 -7.98
CA CYS A 54 -2.35 0.63 -7.07
C CYS A 54 -1.37 1.55 -6.35
N ALA A 55 -0.72 2.47 -7.07
CA ALA A 55 0.22 3.42 -6.47
C ALA A 55 -0.49 4.33 -5.44
N GLY A 56 -1.62 4.93 -5.83
CA GLY A 56 -2.41 5.78 -4.94
C GLY A 56 -2.96 5.03 -3.72
N PHE A 57 -3.35 3.77 -3.89
CA PHE A 57 -3.76 2.91 -2.79
C PHE A 57 -2.62 2.69 -1.79
N LEU A 58 -1.42 2.33 -2.25
CA LEU A 58 -0.27 2.11 -1.36
C LEU A 58 0.09 3.36 -0.57
N GLU A 59 0.14 4.52 -1.23
CA GLU A 59 0.41 5.79 -0.56
C GLU A 59 -0.63 6.09 0.52
N ARG A 60 -1.91 5.94 0.20
CA ARG A 60 -2.98 6.19 1.15
C ARG A 60 -2.97 5.19 2.30
N LEU A 61 -2.81 3.91 2.01
CA LEU A 61 -2.76 2.85 3.00
C LEU A 61 -1.63 3.06 4.01
N VAL A 62 -0.41 3.31 3.52
CA VAL A 62 0.75 3.57 4.38
C VAL A 62 0.53 4.81 5.23
N HIS A 63 -0.04 5.87 4.64
CA HIS A 63 -0.37 7.09 5.37
C HIS A 63 -1.32 6.82 6.55
N GLU A 64 -2.44 6.17 6.30
CA GLU A 64 -3.44 5.86 7.32
C GLU A 64 -2.88 4.94 8.41
N CYS A 65 -2.14 3.89 8.03
CA CYS A 65 -1.53 2.98 9.00
C CYS A 65 -0.47 3.67 9.88
N VAL A 66 0.34 4.55 9.31
CA VAL A 66 1.33 5.31 10.08
C VAL A 66 0.67 6.28 11.04
N LEU A 67 -0.32 7.06 10.59
CA LEU A 67 -1.06 7.96 11.47
C LEU A 67 -1.72 7.19 12.61
N ARG A 68 -2.33 6.06 12.30
CA ARG A 68 -2.97 5.23 13.31
C ARG A 68 -1.98 4.68 14.33
N TYR A 69 -0.82 4.21 13.87
CA TYR A 69 0.25 3.77 14.77
C TYR A 69 0.68 4.88 15.73
N LEU A 70 0.87 6.11 15.22
CA LEU A 70 1.24 7.26 16.04
C LEU A 70 0.15 7.59 17.07
N GLU A 71 -1.12 7.53 16.70
CA GLU A 71 -2.27 7.77 17.62
C GLU A 71 -2.38 6.71 18.71
N GLU A 72 -2.01 5.48 18.42
CA GLU A 72 -2.01 4.40 19.42
C GLU A 72 -0.81 4.46 20.38
N LYS A 73 0.32 5.00 19.93
CA LYS A 73 1.58 4.99 20.69
C LYS A 73 1.91 6.32 21.37
N SER A 74 1.22 7.40 21.03
CA SER A 74 1.49 8.73 21.60
C SER A 74 0.21 9.56 21.76
N SER A 75 0.30 10.62 22.56
CA SER A 75 -0.82 11.54 22.81
C SER A 75 -0.33 12.95 23.07
N GLY A 76 -1.26 13.91 23.07
CA GLY A 76 -0.98 15.32 23.37
C GLY A 76 0.06 15.95 22.44
N PRO A 77 0.90 16.88 22.94
CA PRO A 77 1.86 17.61 22.11
C PRO A 77 2.85 16.72 21.35
N ALA A 78 3.23 15.56 21.92
CA ALA A 78 4.13 14.62 21.27
C ALA A 78 3.51 14.01 19.99
N LEU A 79 2.22 13.68 20.05
CA LEU A 79 1.48 13.21 18.87
C LEU A 79 1.41 14.28 17.79
N GLU A 80 1.06 15.51 18.16
CA GLU A 80 0.95 16.63 17.21
C GLU A 80 2.31 16.93 16.55
N PHE A 81 3.39 16.87 17.33
CA PHE A 81 4.76 17.00 16.82
C PHE A 81 5.07 15.89 15.79
N ALA A 82 4.82 14.63 16.13
CA ALA A 82 5.05 13.50 15.23
C ALA A 82 4.23 13.63 13.93
N LYS A 83 2.94 13.97 14.03
CA LYS A 83 2.06 14.22 12.87
C LYS A 83 2.56 15.35 11.99
N SER A 84 3.17 16.40 12.57
CA SER A 84 3.69 17.54 11.80
C SER A 84 4.80 17.15 10.82
N PHE A 85 5.57 16.11 11.12
CA PHE A 85 6.61 15.55 10.24
C PHE A 85 6.07 14.55 9.22
N TYR A 86 4.82 14.09 9.40
CA TYR A 86 4.20 13.09 8.52
C TYR A 86 2.90 13.61 7.89
N ARG A 87 3.01 14.75 7.20
CA ARG A 87 1.86 15.37 6.52
C ARG A 87 1.53 14.72 5.19
N THR A 88 2.53 14.17 4.54
CA THR A 88 2.40 13.50 3.23
C THR A 88 3.20 12.22 3.21
N THR A 89 2.68 11.21 2.54
CA THR A 89 3.43 9.98 2.29
C THR A 89 4.54 10.25 1.28
N PRO A 90 5.78 9.81 1.55
CA PRO A 90 6.84 9.86 0.53
C PRO A 90 6.44 8.97 -0.66
N ASN A 91 6.99 9.28 -1.84
CA ASN A 91 6.86 8.38 -2.99
C ASN A 91 7.38 7.00 -2.60
N LEU A 92 6.50 5.99 -2.64
CA LEU A 92 6.78 4.67 -2.12
C LEU A 92 7.52 3.81 -3.15
N ASN A 93 8.85 3.95 -3.18
CA ASN A 93 9.73 2.90 -3.69
C ASN A 93 10.26 2.06 -2.51
N ALA A 94 10.97 0.98 -2.81
CA ALA A 94 11.46 0.06 -1.78
C ALA A 94 12.39 0.73 -0.76
N GLU A 95 13.25 1.64 -1.20
CA GLU A 95 14.19 2.37 -0.34
C GLU A 95 13.47 3.35 0.58
N SER A 96 12.57 4.17 0.04
CA SER A 96 11.83 5.16 0.82
C SER A 96 10.91 4.51 1.84
N PHE A 97 10.32 3.35 1.50
CA PHE A 97 9.50 2.59 2.43
C PHE A 97 10.34 1.97 3.56
N ALA A 98 11.51 1.39 3.23
CA ALA A 98 12.42 0.88 4.25
C ALA A 98 12.92 1.99 5.20
N LYS A 99 13.27 3.16 4.66
CA LYS A 99 13.63 4.34 5.47
C LYS A 99 12.49 4.80 6.37
N LEU A 100 11.25 4.74 5.88
CA LEU A 100 10.07 5.07 6.69
C LEU A 100 9.92 4.09 7.85
N MET A 101 10.01 2.78 7.61
CA MET A 101 9.89 1.77 8.66
C MET A 101 11.02 1.87 9.70
N ALA A 102 12.22 2.21 9.29
CA ALA A 102 13.36 2.43 10.19
C ALA A 102 13.16 3.60 11.18
N ARG A 103 12.29 4.56 10.86
CA ARG A 103 11.95 5.65 11.80
C ARG A 103 11.15 5.17 13.02
N PHE A 104 10.57 3.99 12.95
CA PHE A 104 9.83 3.36 14.06
C PHE A 104 10.70 2.43 14.92
N GLY A 105 12.01 2.40 14.65
CA GLY A 105 13.00 1.63 15.40
C GLY A 105 13.47 0.36 14.70
N ASP A 106 14.50 -0.23 15.26
CA ASP A 106 15.23 -1.36 14.66
C ASP A 106 14.36 -2.61 14.49
N ASP A 107 13.43 -2.86 15.40
CA ASP A 107 12.51 -3.99 15.30
C ASP A 107 11.60 -3.88 14.07
N HIS A 108 11.02 -2.70 13.81
CA HIS A 108 10.21 -2.47 12.63
C HIS A 108 11.05 -2.53 11.35
N ALA A 109 12.27 -2.00 11.38
CA ALA A 109 13.19 -2.09 10.25
C ALA A 109 13.54 -3.54 9.92
N ALA A 110 13.86 -4.36 10.94
CA ALA A 110 14.18 -5.77 10.77
C ALA A 110 13.00 -6.58 10.22
N ARG A 111 11.80 -6.43 10.79
CA ARG A 111 10.58 -7.12 10.32
C ARG A 111 10.22 -6.71 8.89
N PHE A 112 10.34 -5.43 8.55
CA PHE A 112 10.12 -4.96 7.20
C PHE A 112 11.18 -5.50 6.23
N GLY A 113 12.45 -5.60 6.66
CA GLY A 113 13.52 -6.20 5.86
C GLY A 113 13.25 -7.65 5.49
N VAL A 114 12.67 -8.43 6.41
CA VAL A 114 12.23 -9.82 6.14
C VAL A 114 11.04 -9.86 5.19
N PHE A 115 10.07 -8.97 5.36
CA PHE A 115 8.91 -8.86 4.47
C PHE A 115 9.30 -8.46 3.05
N LEU A 116 10.25 -7.53 2.89
CA LEU A 116 10.63 -6.95 1.62
C LEU A 116 11.51 -7.91 0.80
N THR A 117 10.92 -8.99 0.30
CA THR A 117 11.57 -9.93 -0.62
C THR A 117 12.04 -9.23 -1.90
N VAL A 118 12.93 -9.89 -2.67
CA VAL A 118 13.40 -9.38 -3.97
C VAL A 118 12.22 -9.05 -4.90
N THR A 119 11.26 -9.94 -5.01
CA THR A 119 10.06 -9.75 -5.87
C THR A 119 9.21 -8.56 -5.45
N LEU A 120 9.01 -8.35 -4.15
CA LEU A 120 8.26 -7.19 -3.64
C LEU A 120 9.03 -5.89 -3.86
N ARG A 121 10.34 -5.90 -3.64
CA ARG A 121 11.24 -4.76 -3.90
C ARG A 121 11.17 -4.33 -5.36
N ASP A 122 11.31 -5.26 -6.29
CA ASP A 122 11.25 -4.98 -7.72
C ASP A 122 9.87 -4.44 -8.12
N SER A 123 8.80 -5.03 -7.58
CA SER A 123 7.43 -4.58 -7.87
C SER A 123 7.15 -3.16 -7.34
N LEU A 124 7.66 -2.81 -6.15
CA LEU A 124 7.56 -1.44 -5.62
C LEU A 124 8.33 -0.43 -6.47
N ASN A 125 9.56 -0.77 -6.85
CA ASN A 125 10.40 0.10 -7.67
C ASN A 125 9.79 0.32 -9.06
N ASP A 126 9.32 -0.76 -9.70
CA ASP A 126 8.67 -0.69 -11.02
C ASP A 126 7.38 0.14 -10.95
N LEU A 127 6.53 -0.06 -9.94
CA LEU A 127 5.30 0.71 -9.79
C LEU A 127 5.59 2.20 -9.57
N SER A 128 6.60 2.52 -8.76
CA SER A 128 7.05 3.89 -8.55
C SER A 128 7.59 4.53 -9.84
N ALA A 129 8.35 3.78 -10.64
CA ALA A 129 8.89 4.25 -11.91
C ALA A 129 7.80 4.48 -12.97
N ILE A 130 6.74 3.67 -12.98
CA ILE A 130 5.60 3.82 -13.91
C ILE A 130 4.70 5.00 -13.51
N ARG A 131 4.50 5.22 -12.21
CA ARG A 131 3.58 6.27 -11.71
C ARG A 131 3.94 7.66 -12.22
N ASN A 132 5.21 8.05 -12.16
CA ASN A 132 5.64 9.41 -12.48
C ASN A 132 5.37 9.78 -13.94
N PRO A 133 5.82 9.02 -14.96
CA PRO A 133 5.51 9.32 -16.36
C PRO A 133 4.01 9.36 -16.65
N ILE A 134 3.22 8.39 -16.14
CA ILE A 134 1.77 8.35 -16.41
C ILE A 134 1.08 9.56 -15.77
N ALA A 135 1.45 9.95 -14.56
CA ALA A 135 0.87 11.11 -13.88
C ALA A 135 1.16 12.43 -14.61
N HIS A 136 2.24 12.50 -15.40
CA HIS A 136 2.62 13.66 -16.22
C HIS A 136 2.14 13.57 -17.67
N GLY A 137 1.33 12.56 -18.02
CA GLY A 137 0.78 12.37 -19.37
C GLY A 137 1.77 11.76 -20.37
N ASP A 138 2.95 11.32 -19.90
CA ASP A 138 3.91 10.62 -20.74
C ASP A 138 3.52 9.16 -20.96
N THR A 139 3.91 8.62 -22.10
CA THR A 139 3.83 7.17 -22.32
C THR A 139 4.85 6.48 -21.41
N ALA A 140 4.41 5.47 -20.67
CA ALA A 140 5.32 4.61 -19.87
C ALA A 140 6.26 3.85 -20.82
N GLY A 141 7.31 4.51 -21.28
CA GLY A 141 8.22 4.13 -22.37
C GLY A 141 8.61 2.65 -22.40
N GLY A 142 7.82 1.80 -23.05
CA GLY A 142 8.11 0.38 -23.27
C GLY A 142 8.00 -0.55 -22.06
N GLN A 143 7.65 -0.06 -20.87
CA GLN A 143 7.45 -0.90 -19.69
C GLN A 143 6.13 -1.70 -19.81
N LYS A 144 6.23 -3.00 -19.60
CA LYS A 144 5.06 -3.88 -19.58
C LYS A 144 4.18 -3.56 -18.37
N LEU A 145 2.99 -3.04 -18.64
CA LEU A 145 1.98 -2.78 -17.60
C LEU A 145 1.36 -4.10 -17.16
N ASP A 146 1.56 -4.46 -15.89
CA ASP A 146 0.99 -5.65 -15.26
C ASP A 146 0.20 -5.26 -13.99
N PRO A 147 -1.06 -4.80 -14.14
CA PRO A 147 -1.89 -4.40 -13.02
C PRO A 147 -2.08 -5.51 -11.98
N GLU A 148 -2.14 -6.78 -12.40
CA GLU A 148 -2.33 -7.92 -11.49
C GLU A 148 -1.09 -8.16 -10.61
N ARG A 149 0.11 -7.93 -11.14
CA ARG A 149 1.34 -7.94 -10.33
C ARG A 149 1.27 -6.88 -9.23
N TYR A 150 0.83 -5.67 -9.56
CA TYR A 150 0.71 -4.57 -8.60
C TYR A 150 -0.44 -4.76 -7.63
N ARG A 151 -1.54 -5.40 -8.05
CA ARG A 151 -2.61 -5.80 -7.13
C ARG A 151 -2.10 -6.78 -6.08
N ARG A 152 -1.31 -7.80 -6.47
CA ARG A 152 -0.67 -8.73 -5.53
C ARG A 152 0.28 -8.02 -4.57
N LEU A 153 1.06 -7.05 -5.05
CA LEU A 153 1.88 -6.18 -4.21
C LEU A 153 1.03 -5.42 -3.19
N CYS A 154 -0.05 -4.77 -3.63
CA CYS A 154 -0.97 -4.03 -2.76
C CYS A 154 -1.54 -4.94 -1.66
N LYS A 155 -1.93 -6.16 -2.02
CA LYS A 155 -2.43 -7.16 -1.06
C LYS A 155 -1.37 -7.51 -0.02
N ALA A 156 -0.15 -7.84 -0.46
CA ALA A 156 0.93 -8.20 0.44
C ALA A 156 1.27 -7.06 1.42
N VAL A 157 1.34 -5.82 0.94
CA VAL A 157 1.59 -4.64 1.78
C VAL A 157 0.43 -4.41 2.76
N TYR A 158 -0.82 -4.55 2.32
CA TYR A 158 -1.99 -4.45 3.18
C TYR A 158 -1.94 -5.48 4.31
N GLU A 159 -1.70 -6.75 3.98
CA GLU A 159 -1.65 -7.84 4.96
C GLU A 159 -0.52 -7.63 5.97
N TRP A 160 0.65 -7.17 5.53
CA TRP A 160 1.77 -6.87 6.40
C TRP A 160 1.49 -5.67 7.32
N LEU A 161 0.98 -4.56 6.78
CA LEU A 161 0.69 -3.37 7.59
C LEU A 161 -0.37 -3.66 8.67
N VAL A 162 -1.43 -4.36 8.32
CA VAL A 162 -2.50 -4.70 9.27
C VAL A 162 -2.08 -5.84 10.21
N GLY A 163 -1.35 -6.84 9.69
CA GLY A 163 -0.99 -8.04 10.42
C GLY A 163 0.25 -7.92 11.29
N ASP A 164 1.23 -7.09 10.92
CA ASP A 164 2.52 -7.00 11.59
C ASP A 164 2.85 -5.61 12.12
N PHE A 165 2.65 -4.56 11.31
CA PHE A 165 2.99 -3.19 11.72
C PHE A 165 2.04 -2.64 12.79
N LEU A 166 0.73 -2.81 12.61
CA LEU A 166 -0.31 -2.33 13.55
C LEU A 166 -0.57 -3.30 14.72
N LYS A 167 0.01 -4.49 14.72
CA LYS A 167 -0.12 -5.37 15.88
C LYS A 167 0.48 -4.70 17.12
N PRO A 168 -0.22 -4.73 18.27
CA PRO A 168 0.42 -4.40 19.52
C PRO A 168 1.63 -5.33 19.70
N VAL A 169 2.80 -4.74 19.91
CA VAL A 169 3.99 -5.52 20.31
C VAL A 169 3.58 -6.27 21.58
N GLY A 170 3.41 -7.58 21.47
CA GLY A 170 2.99 -8.40 22.59
C GLY A 170 3.97 -8.18 23.73
N VAL A 171 3.45 -7.78 24.88
CA VAL A 171 4.18 -7.88 26.13
C VAL A 171 4.56 -9.34 26.26
N SER A 172 5.84 -9.66 26.02
CA SER A 172 6.37 -10.97 26.36
C SER A 172 6.15 -11.13 27.85
N VAL A 173 5.16 -11.94 28.21
CA VAL A 173 5.01 -12.41 29.59
C VAL A 173 6.24 -13.24 29.85
N VAL A 174 7.22 -12.63 30.52
CA VAL A 174 8.36 -13.34 31.08
C VAL A 174 7.77 -14.23 32.17
N SER A 175 7.73 -15.52 31.89
CA SER A 175 7.38 -16.57 32.84
C SER A 175 8.58 -16.92 33.69
#